data_5dc94ec16caf684b05a215960f711c2e
#
_entry.id   5dc94ec16caf684b05a215960f711c2e
#
_cell.length_a   1.000
_cell.length_b   1.000
_cell.length_c   1.000
_cell.angle_alpha   90.00
_cell.angle_beta   90.00
_cell.angle_gamma   90.00
#
_symmetry.space_group_name_H-M   'P 1'
#
loop_
_entity.id
_entity.type
_entity.pdbx_description
1 polymer ?
#
loop_
_entity_poly.entity_id
_entity_poly.type
_entity_poly.pdbx_seq_one_letter_code
_entity_poly.pdbx_strand_id
1 'polypeptide(L)'
;MQSRHKAQIATIFEQAVASLLAGSELPTPEITLERPRDPSHGDLACTVAMQIAKPLKKNPREIAQAITDAVMSNPTRTGLIDALEIAGPGFINVRVALAAKQEIVTQIFNDAQCYGFSNEANRSKVLVEFVSANPTGPLHVGHGRQGALGDAICALLEAQGHEVLREFYYNDAGVQIATLASSVQARALGHKPGDAAWPESAYNGDYIADIAADFLAKKTVSAANGEPVTASGDVNDIESIRRFAVTYLRREQDLDLQAFGVRFDNYYLESSLYSDGKVDAAVAALIAANKTYEQEGALWLRSTEYGDDKDRVMKKSDGTYTYFVPDVAYHITKWQRGYHQVINVQGSDHHGTIARVRAGLQAAGVGIAAGFPSYVLHKMVTVMKNGEEVKISKRAGSYVTLRDLIEWSAGDAPVDAQGQRDLTRGRDAVRFFLISRKADTEFVFDVDLALAQSDENPVYYVQYAHARICSVLAQWGGDESTLKKIDRAPLIAPREASLMAKLSEYPEMLKKAADELGPHQVAFYLRDLAGELHSYYNAERVLVDDESLKLARLSLLLATRQVIQNGLELIGVSAPARM
;
A
#
# COMPACT_ATOMS: atom_id res chain seq x y z
N MET A 1 2.77 14.17 -9.22
CA MET A 1 2.77 15.14 -10.35
C MET A 1 1.56 16.04 -10.19
N GLN A 2 1.70 17.34 -10.29
CA GLN A 2 0.53 18.22 -10.34
C GLN A 2 -0.16 18.04 -11.70
N SER A 3 -1.49 18.26 -11.77
CA SER A 3 -2.13 18.32 -13.09
C SER A 3 -1.42 19.38 -13.92
N ARG A 4 -1.28 19.13 -15.22
CA ARG A 4 -0.55 20.03 -16.14
C ARG A 4 -1.00 21.50 -16.00
N HIS A 5 -2.30 21.73 -15.86
CA HIS A 5 -2.86 23.07 -15.70
C HIS A 5 -2.53 23.70 -14.34
N LYS A 6 -2.55 22.91 -13.25
CA LYS A 6 -2.15 23.39 -11.93
C LYS A 6 -0.68 23.84 -11.91
N ALA A 7 0.20 23.06 -12.56
CA ALA A 7 1.61 23.44 -12.72
C ALA A 7 1.78 24.71 -13.55
N GLN A 8 1.03 24.87 -14.65
CA GLN A 8 1.05 26.09 -15.47
C GLN A 8 0.54 27.30 -14.69
N ILE A 9 -0.54 27.15 -13.91
CA ILE A 9 -1.05 28.21 -13.04
C ILE A 9 0.01 28.58 -11.98
N ALA A 10 0.65 27.61 -11.34
CA ALA A 10 1.73 27.85 -10.37
C ALA A 10 2.88 28.65 -11.01
N THR A 11 3.31 28.31 -12.23
CA THR A 11 4.34 29.06 -12.96
C THR A 11 3.93 30.51 -13.22
N ILE A 12 2.66 30.80 -13.53
CA ILE A 12 2.18 32.17 -13.71
C ILE A 12 2.28 32.95 -12.37
N PHE A 13 1.90 32.32 -11.25
CA PHE A 13 2.04 32.90 -9.93
C PHE A 13 3.51 33.12 -9.54
N GLU A 14 4.41 32.16 -9.85
CA GLU A 14 5.86 32.30 -9.64
C GLU A 14 6.42 33.51 -10.36
N GLN A 15 6.07 33.71 -11.63
CA GLN A 15 6.47 34.87 -12.43
C GLN A 15 5.96 36.18 -11.81
N ALA A 16 4.71 36.22 -11.37
CA ALA A 16 4.11 37.38 -10.73
C ALA A 16 4.83 37.73 -9.39
N VAL A 17 5.09 36.71 -8.57
CA VAL A 17 5.81 36.87 -7.29
C VAL A 17 7.29 37.28 -7.53
N ALA A 18 7.97 36.66 -8.49
CA ALA A 18 9.34 37.03 -8.84
C ALA A 18 9.45 38.48 -9.27
N SER A 19 8.49 38.96 -10.10
CA SER A 19 8.42 40.38 -10.51
C SER A 19 8.20 41.32 -9.31
N LEU A 20 7.36 40.94 -8.36
CA LEU A 20 7.11 41.72 -7.14
C LEU A 20 8.31 41.77 -6.20
N LEU A 21 9.13 40.69 -6.18
CA LEU A 21 10.35 40.59 -5.37
C LEU A 21 11.58 41.18 -6.09
N ALA A 22 11.45 41.62 -7.34
CA ALA A 22 12.56 42.21 -8.10
C ALA A 22 13.16 43.41 -7.34
N GLY A 23 14.47 43.34 -7.07
CA GLY A 23 15.19 44.34 -6.28
C GLY A 23 15.20 44.09 -4.78
N SER A 24 14.61 43.00 -4.31
CA SER A 24 14.79 42.51 -2.91
C SER A 24 15.81 41.35 -2.90
N GLU A 25 16.42 41.09 -1.73
CA GLU A 25 17.29 39.91 -1.53
C GLU A 25 16.51 38.62 -1.21
N LEU A 26 15.18 38.66 -1.26
CA LEU A 26 14.31 37.55 -0.87
C LEU A 26 14.23 36.54 -2.03
N PRO A 27 14.38 35.23 -1.76
CA PRO A 27 14.14 34.20 -2.76
C PRO A 27 12.64 34.09 -3.06
N THR A 28 12.31 33.77 -4.30
CA THR A 28 10.91 33.45 -4.66
C THR A 28 10.49 32.16 -3.94
N PRO A 29 9.44 32.20 -3.10
CA PRO A 29 8.97 31.01 -2.41
C PRO A 29 8.30 30.03 -3.40
N GLU A 30 8.27 28.77 -3.05
CA GLU A 30 7.51 27.76 -3.76
C GLU A 30 6.01 28.12 -3.77
N ILE A 31 5.38 28.11 -4.94
CA ILE A 31 3.96 28.39 -5.07
C ILE A 31 3.15 27.13 -4.82
N THR A 32 2.47 27.12 -3.67
CA THR A 32 1.55 26.05 -3.31
C THR A 32 0.12 26.49 -3.65
N LEU A 33 -0.55 25.67 -4.49
CA LEU A 33 -1.96 25.81 -4.84
C LEU A 33 -2.73 24.66 -4.19
N GLU A 34 -3.69 24.96 -3.31
CA GLU A 34 -4.48 23.98 -2.60
C GLU A 34 -5.97 24.13 -2.95
N ARG A 35 -6.74 23.04 -2.88
CA ARG A 35 -8.19 23.12 -3.03
C ARG A 35 -8.80 23.75 -1.78
N PRO A 36 -9.65 24.80 -1.93
CA PRO A 36 -10.39 25.36 -0.81
C PRO A 36 -11.33 24.30 -0.19
N ARG A 37 -11.53 24.37 1.13
CA ARG A 37 -12.49 23.48 1.82
C ARG A 37 -13.93 23.73 1.37
N ASP A 38 -14.25 25.00 1.09
CA ASP A 38 -15.55 25.42 0.56
C ASP A 38 -15.42 25.68 -0.95
N PRO A 39 -16.14 24.91 -1.80
CA PRO A 39 -16.11 25.09 -3.26
C PRO A 39 -16.59 26.49 -3.74
N SER A 40 -17.32 27.23 -2.93
CA SER A 40 -17.73 28.61 -3.25
C SER A 40 -16.53 29.55 -3.40
N HIS A 41 -15.40 29.23 -2.76
CA HIS A 41 -14.15 29.98 -2.84
C HIS A 41 -13.32 29.69 -4.09
N GLY A 42 -13.83 28.95 -5.06
CA GLY A 42 -13.16 28.64 -6.32
C GLY A 42 -12.56 27.24 -6.36
N ASP A 43 -11.66 26.98 -7.33
CA ASP A 43 -11.08 25.67 -7.59
C ASP A 43 -9.75 25.47 -6.83
N LEU A 44 -8.95 26.55 -6.71
CA LEU A 44 -7.65 26.53 -6.03
C LEU A 44 -7.50 27.78 -5.15
N ALA A 45 -6.66 27.71 -4.14
CA ALA A 45 -6.29 28.83 -3.26
C ALA A 45 -4.77 28.92 -3.13
N CYS A 46 -4.23 30.13 -3.17
CA CYS A 46 -2.82 30.45 -2.99
C CYS A 46 -2.62 31.28 -1.72
N THR A 47 -1.64 30.89 -0.89
CA THR A 47 -1.32 31.56 0.37
C THR A 47 -0.03 32.40 0.30
N VAL A 48 0.61 32.49 -0.86
CA VAL A 48 1.93 33.11 -1.04
C VAL A 48 1.99 34.56 -0.57
N ALA A 49 0.93 35.32 -0.72
CA ALA A 49 0.89 36.72 -0.26
C ALA A 49 1.10 36.84 1.26
N MET A 50 0.55 35.92 2.04
CA MET A 50 0.75 35.88 3.50
C MET A 50 2.16 35.43 3.87
N GLN A 51 2.78 34.54 3.10
CA GLN A 51 4.16 34.06 3.34
C GLN A 51 5.19 35.18 3.19
N ILE A 52 5.05 36.03 2.15
CA ILE A 52 6.01 37.09 1.85
C ILE A 52 5.68 38.42 2.51
N ALA A 53 4.52 38.56 3.15
CA ALA A 53 4.07 39.81 3.79
C ALA A 53 5.01 40.30 4.90
N LYS A 54 5.41 39.40 5.81
CA LYS A 54 6.29 39.73 6.94
C LYS A 54 7.69 40.11 6.46
N PRO A 55 8.35 39.38 5.56
CA PRO A 55 9.63 39.78 4.99
C PRO A 55 9.58 41.13 4.26
N LEU A 56 8.51 41.40 3.50
CA LEU A 56 8.34 42.66 2.78
C LEU A 56 7.84 43.83 3.65
N LYS A 57 7.45 43.57 4.91
CA LYS A 57 6.84 44.55 5.83
C LYS A 57 5.63 45.28 5.20
N LYS A 58 4.83 44.54 4.44
CA LYS A 58 3.62 45.03 3.74
C LYS A 58 2.37 44.28 4.18
N ASN A 59 1.21 44.89 3.96
CA ASN A 59 -0.06 44.24 4.24
C ASN A 59 -0.27 43.04 3.28
N PRO A 60 -0.61 41.84 3.79
CA PRO A 60 -0.83 40.67 2.93
C PRO A 60 -1.90 40.88 1.84
N ARG A 61 -2.95 41.66 2.11
CA ARG A 61 -3.99 41.96 1.11
C ARG A 61 -3.47 42.86 -0.01
N GLU A 62 -2.59 43.82 0.30
CA GLU A 62 -1.96 44.66 -0.74
C GLU A 62 -1.04 43.84 -1.63
N ILE A 63 -0.31 42.89 -1.04
CA ILE A 63 0.52 41.95 -1.78
C ILE A 63 -0.35 41.03 -2.64
N ALA A 64 -1.44 40.48 -2.08
CA ALA A 64 -2.38 39.66 -2.82
C ALA A 64 -2.98 40.42 -4.01
N GLN A 65 -3.29 41.71 -3.84
CA GLN A 65 -3.78 42.56 -4.95
C GLN A 65 -2.71 42.72 -6.04
N ALA A 66 -1.48 43.03 -5.66
CA ALA A 66 -0.39 43.18 -6.63
C ALA A 66 -0.10 41.88 -7.42
N ILE A 67 -0.14 40.72 -6.73
CA ILE A 67 -0.01 39.42 -7.40
C ILE A 67 -1.20 39.18 -8.34
N THR A 68 -2.41 39.43 -7.87
CA THR A 68 -3.63 39.27 -8.67
C THR A 68 -3.57 40.11 -9.94
N ASP A 69 -3.19 41.38 -9.84
CA ASP A 69 -3.06 42.28 -10.98
C ASP A 69 -2.01 41.79 -11.99
N ALA A 70 -0.86 41.33 -11.48
CA ALA A 70 0.21 40.77 -12.32
C ALA A 70 -0.21 39.48 -13.02
N VAL A 71 -0.85 38.56 -12.32
CA VAL A 71 -1.38 37.31 -12.90
C VAL A 71 -2.46 37.61 -13.94
N MET A 72 -3.39 38.52 -13.64
CA MET A 72 -4.48 38.86 -14.57
C MET A 72 -3.98 39.61 -15.81
N SER A 73 -2.84 40.27 -15.74
CA SER A 73 -2.18 40.93 -16.87
C SER A 73 -1.32 39.96 -17.72
N ASN A 74 -1.04 38.76 -17.22
CA ASN A 74 -0.21 37.76 -17.91
C ASN A 74 -1.03 37.11 -19.05
N PRO A 75 -0.62 37.21 -20.34
CA PRO A 75 -1.38 36.65 -21.45
C PRO A 75 -1.46 35.10 -21.42
N THR A 76 -0.52 34.43 -20.77
CA THR A 76 -0.50 32.96 -20.66
C THR A 76 -1.61 32.40 -19.76
N ARG A 77 -2.28 33.27 -18.97
CA ARG A 77 -3.42 32.85 -18.15
C ARG A 77 -4.68 32.49 -18.98
N THR A 78 -4.74 32.97 -20.21
CA THR A 78 -5.93 32.78 -21.07
C THR A 78 -6.19 31.29 -21.30
N GLY A 79 -7.42 30.86 -21.01
CA GLY A 79 -7.79 29.44 -21.03
C GLY A 79 -7.36 28.60 -19.81
N LEU A 80 -6.63 29.20 -18.86
CA LEU A 80 -6.22 28.55 -17.60
C LEU A 80 -6.93 29.15 -16.38
N ILE A 81 -6.95 30.47 -16.28
CA ILE A 81 -7.52 31.22 -15.15
C ILE A 81 -8.66 32.10 -15.63
N ASP A 82 -9.84 31.87 -15.08
CA ASP A 82 -11.05 32.65 -15.41
C ASP A 82 -11.13 33.88 -14.51
N ALA A 83 -10.98 33.72 -13.21
CA ALA A 83 -11.03 34.79 -12.24
C ALA A 83 -10.13 34.52 -11.01
N LEU A 84 -9.73 35.62 -10.35
CA LEU A 84 -9.06 35.61 -9.07
C LEU A 84 -9.86 36.44 -8.06
N GLU A 85 -9.97 35.97 -6.83
CA GLU A 85 -10.70 36.63 -5.74
C GLU A 85 -9.84 36.63 -4.47
N ILE A 86 -9.70 37.79 -3.84
CA ILE A 86 -8.94 37.93 -2.59
C ILE A 86 -9.87 37.73 -1.40
N ALA A 87 -9.60 36.69 -0.60
CA ALA A 87 -10.37 36.35 0.58
C ALA A 87 -9.56 36.50 1.87
N GLY A 88 -10.25 36.76 2.98
CA GLY A 88 -9.66 36.82 4.31
C GLY A 88 -8.43 37.72 4.40
N PRO A 89 -7.34 37.29 5.09
CA PRO A 89 -6.15 38.09 5.30
C PRO A 89 -5.21 38.19 4.08
N GLY A 90 -5.52 37.58 2.95
CA GLY A 90 -4.66 37.60 1.75
C GLY A 90 -4.59 36.25 1.02
N PHE A 91 -5.60 35.40 1.17
CA PHE A 91 -5.80 34.25 0.28
C PHE A 91 -6.14 34.73 -1.11
N ILE A 92 -5.55 34.14 -2.14
CA ILE A 92 -5.92 34.35 -3.54
C ILE A 92 -6.63 33.10 -4.02
N ASN A 93 -7.94 33.18 -4.16
CA ASN A 93 -8.77 32.11 -4.70
C ASN A 93 -8.76 32.16 -6.22
N VAL A 94 -8.59 31.02 -6.87
CA VAL A 94 -8.47 30.88 -8.32
C VAL A 94 -9.69 30.12 -8.85
N ARG A 95 -10.36 30.71 -9.81
CA ARG A 95 -11.34 30.00 -10.65
C ARG A 95 -10.65 29.56 -11.93
N VAL A 96 -10.49 28.23 -12.06
CA VAL A 96 -9.88 27.60 -13.23
C VAL A 96 -10.84 27.70 -14.41
N ALA A 97 -10.35 28.12 -15.57
CA ALA A 97 -11.16 28.25 -16.77
C ALA A 97 -11.77 26.88 -17.17
N LEU A 98 -13.01 26.94 -17.68
CA LEU A 98 -13.74 25.73 -18.07
C LEU A 98 -12.99 24.92 -19.14
N ALA A 99 -12.35 25.58 -20.10
CA ALA A 99 -11.52 24.94 -21.12
C ALA A 99 -10.38 24.10 -20.51
N ALA A 100 -9.72 24.59 -19.44
CA ALA A 100 -8.69 23.84 -18.73
C ALA A 100 -9.26 22.62 -18.00
N LYS A 101 -10.48 22.72 -17.46
CA LYS A 101 -11.18 21.57 -16.85
C LYS A 101 -11.54 20.52 -17.91
N GLN A 102 -12.03 20.93 -19.07
CA GLN A 102 -12.38 20.05 -20.19
C GLN A 102 -11.16 19.31 -20.75
N GLU A 103 -9.98 19.94 -20.77
CA GLU A 103 -8.74 19.34 -21.25
C GLU A 103 -8.28 18.15 -20.40
N ILE A 104 -8.72 18.04 -19.13
CA ILE A 104 -8.38 16.92 -18.27
C ILE A 104 -8.88 15.58 -18.85
N VAL A 105 -10.02 15.59 -19.54
CA VAL A 105 -10.56 14.40 -20.20
C VAL A 105 -9.64 13.92 -21.32
N THR A 106 -9.05 14.86 -22.08
CA THR A 106 -8.05 14.55 -23.12
C THR A 106 -6.78 13.94 -22.50
N GLN A 107 -6.29 14.52 -21.39
CA GLN A 107 -5.11 14.00 -20.70
C GLN A 107 -5.33 12.56 -20.21
N ILE A 108 -6.49 12.27 -19.60
CA ILE A 108 -6.83 10.91 -19.14
C ILE A 108 -6.80 9.93 -20.31
N PHE A 109 -7.30 10.28 -21.49
CA PHE A 109 -7.27 9.38 -22.64
C PHE A 109 -5.88 9.20 -23.23
N ASN A 110 -5.05 10.25 -23.22
CA ASN A 110 -3.67 10.17 -23.71
C ASN A 110 -2.80 9.30 -22.82
N ASP A 111 -2.94 9.44 -21.51
CA ASP A 111 -2.15 8.72 -20.52
C ASP A 111 -2.77 7.36 -20.16
N ALA A 112 -4.08 7.19 -20.35
CA ALA A 112 -4.85 5.97 -20.13
C ALA A 112 -4.54 5.32 -18.75
N GLN A 113 -3.98 4.13 -18.76
CA GLN A 113 -3.62 3.38 -17.56
C GLN A 113 -2.50 4.06 -16.74
N CYS A 114 -1.68 4.90 -17.40
CA CYS A 114 -0.59 5.62 -16.77
C CYS A 114 -0.98 7.02 -16.29
N TYR A 115 -2.27 7.40 -16.38
CA TYR A 115 -2.70 8.71 -15.89
C TYR A 115 -2.36 8.88 -14.41
N GLY A 116 -1.59 9.91 -14.10
CA GLY A 116 -1.08 10.19 -12.76
C GLY A 116 0.27 9.55 -12.43
N PHE A 117 0.83 8.71 -13.31
CA PHE A 117 2.15 8.13 -13.11
C PHE A 117 3.26 9.15 -13.38
N SER A 118 4.36 9.03 -12.64
CA SER A 118 5.53 9.88 -12.85
C SER A 118 6.34 9.42 -14.05
N ASN A 119 6.73 10.39 -14.89
CA ASN A 119 7.64 10.17 -16.01
C ASN A 119 9.11 10.56 -15.66
N GLU A 120 9.41 10.82 -14.39
CA GLU A 120 10.77 11.18 -13.98
C GLU A 120 11.73 10.02 -14.20
N ALA A 121 12.86 10.33 -14.85
CA ALA A 121 13.86 9.34 -15.25
C ALA A 121 14.74 8.83 -14.08
N ASN A 122 14.65 9.46 -12.91
CA ASN A 122 15.53 9.16 -11.78
C ASN A 122 14.88 8.12 -10.85
N ARG A 123 15.01 6.86 -11.24
CA ARG A 123 14.41 5.71 -10.53
C ARG A 123 15.35 5.24 -9.43
N SER A 124 15.01 5.49 -8.17
CA SER A 124 15.68 4.82 -7.05
C SER A 124 15.18 3.38 -6.91
N LYS A 125 16.11 2.51 -6.48
CA LYS A 125 15.77 1.13 -6.10
C LYS A 125 15.22 1.12 -4.69
N VAL A 126 14.03 0.55 -4.53
CA VAL A 126 13.34 0.41 -3.25
C VAL A 126 13.06 -1.07 -2.99
N LEU A 127 13.39 -1.55 -1.80
CA LEU A 127 12.99 -2.87 -1.33
C LEU A 127 11.88 -2.71 -0.31
N VAL A 128 10.77 -3.39 -0.53
CA VAL A 128 9.65 -3.44 0.43
C VAL A 128 9.53 -4.86 0.95
N GLU A 129 9.78 -5.03 2.24
CA GLU A 129 9.57 -6.29 2.97
C GLU A 129 8.22 -6.25 3.67
N PHE A 130 7.41 -7.28 3.46
CA PHE A 130 6.09 -7.36 4.08
C PHE A 130 5.59 -8.80 4.20
N VAL A 131 4.59 -9.04 5.05
CA VAL A 131 4.08 -10.33 5.50
C VAL A 131 5.11 -11.05 6.35
N SER A 132 6.21 -11.55 5.81
CA SER A 132 7.34 -12.19 6.52
C SER A 132 6.88 -13.13 7.65
N ALA A 133 5.89 -13.99 7.35
CA ALA A 133 5.29 -14.92 8.31
C ALA A 133 6.17 -16.16 8.48
N ASN A 134 6.31 -16.63 9.73
CA ASN A 134 7.00 -17.89 10.01
C ASN A 134 6.24 -19.07 9.38
N PRO A 135 6.92 -20.05 8.77
CA PRO A 135 6.26 -21.20 8.14
C PRO A 135 5.84 -22.25 9.21
N THR A 136 5.03 -21.80 10.18
CA THR A 136 4.55 -22.59 11.32
C THR A 136 3.03 -22.71 11.36
N GLY A 137 2.33 -22.17 10.38
CA GLY A 137 0.88 -22.24 10.23
C GLY A 137 0.36 -21.40 9.08
N PRO A 138 -0.97 -21.45 8.80
CA PRO A 138 -1.62 -20.62 7.81
C PRO A 138 -1.48 -19.12 8.10
N LEU A 139 -1.67 -18.29 7.06
CA LEU A 139 -1.71 -16.84 7.22
C LEU A 139 -2.99 -16.41 7.93
N HIS A 140 -2.87 -15.48 8.87
CA HIS A 140 -4.02 -14.88 9.57
C HIS A 140 -4.31 -13.45 9.06
N VAL A 141 -5.40 -12.85 9.52
CA VAL A 141 -5.86 -11.52 9.10
C VAL A 141 -4.79 -10.42 9.24
N GLY A 142 -3.91 -10.49 10.24
CA GLY A 142 -2.79 -9.55 10.41
C GLY A 142 -1.79 -9.63 9.24
N HIS A 143 -1.46 -10.85 8.78
CA HIS A 143 -0.64 -11.05 7.57
C HIS A 143 -1.38 -10.56 6.32
N GLY A 144 -2.70 -10.74 6.25
CA GLY A 144 -3.54 -10.17 5.19
C GLY A 144 -3.42 -8.65 5.14
N ARG A 145 -3.43 -7.96 6.31
CA ARG A 145 -3.24 -6.50 6.37
C ARG A 145 -1.85 -6.08 5.89
N GLN A 146 -0.80 -6.80 6.29
CA GLN A 146 0.55 -6.55 5.79
C GLN A 146 0.64 -6.74 4.27
N GLY A 147 0.05 -7.83 3.76
CA GLY A 147 0.00 -8.14 2.34
C GLY A 147 -0.69 -7.05 1.53
N ALA A 148 -1.88 -6.62 1.95
CA ALA A 148 -2.62 -5.56 1.28
C ALA A 148 -1.89 -4.21 1.31
N LEU A 149 -1.35 -3.81 2.47
CA LEU A 149 -0.61 -2.56 2.62
C LEU A 149 0.70 -2.58 1.83
N GLY A 150 1.49 -3.65 1.98
CA GLY A 150 2.80 -3.77 1.33
C GLY A 150 2.69 -3.78 -0.19
N ASP A 151 1.78 -4.56 -0.74
CA ASP A 151 1.55 -4.64 -2.18
C ASP A 151 1.06 -3.30 -2.77
N ALA A 152 0.11 -2.62 -2.10
CA ALA A 152 -0.37 -1.31 -2.52
C ALA A 152 0.71 -0.21 -2.39
N ILE A 153 1.58 -0.25 -1.37
CA ILE A 153 2.75 0.64 -1.26
C ILE A 153 3.71 0.40 -2.42
N CYS A 154 3.99 -0.86 -2.78
CA CYS A 154 4.81 -1.19 -3.95
C CYS A 154 4.23 -0.58 -5.23
N ALA A 155 2.93 -0.76 -5.48
CA ALA A 155 2.25 -0.23 -6.66
C ALA A 155 2.29 1.32 -6.71
N LEU A 156 2.11 1.99 -5.56
CA LEU A 156 2.25 3.45 -5.47
C LEU A 156 3.66 3.93 -5.81
N LEU A 157 4.70 3.26 -5.29
CA LEU A 157 6.09 3.59 -5.58
C LEU A 157 6.44 3.34 -7.05
N GLU A 158 5.96 2.24 -7.64
CA GLU A 158 6.10 1.94 -9.07
C GLU A 158 5.41 3.00 -9.93
N ALA A 159 4.21 3.44 -9.56
CA ALA A 159 3.50 4.53 -10.23
C ALA A 159 4.27 5.87 -10.16
N GLN A 160 5.14 6.06 -9.16
CA GLN A 160 6.04 7.22 -9.07
C GLN A 160 7.41 6.98 -9.71
N GLY A 161 7.59 5.85 -10.41
CA GLY A 161 8.78 5.57 -11.21
C GLY A 161 9.94 4.89 -10.47
N HIS A 162 9.73 4.40 -9.24
CA HIS A 162 10.72 3.62 -8.52
C HIS A 162 10.83 2.19 -9.07
N GLU A 163 12.02 1.60 -9.00
CA GLU A 163 12.25 0.17 -9.22
C GLU A 163 12.04 -0.55 -7.90
N VAL A 164 10.94 -1.29 -7.76
CA VAL A 164 10.54 -1.90 -6.48
C VAL A 164 10.80 -3.40 -6.48
N LEU A 165 11.44 -3.89 -5.44
CA LEU A 165 11.57 -5.32 -5.12
C LEU A 165 10.64 -5.67 -3.95
N ARG A 166 9.74 -6.61 -4.15
CA ARG A 166 8.88 -7.20 -3.11
C ARG A 166 9.61 -8.39 -2.48
N GLU A 167 9.92 -8.31 -1.18
CA GLU A 167 10.66 -9.35 -0.47
C GLU A 167 9.85 -9.92 0.69
N PHE A 168 9.84 -11.26 0.76
CA PHE A 168 9.31 -12.03 1.89
C PHE A 168 10.48 -12.65 2.64
N TYR A 169 10.56 -12.44 3.96
CA TYR A 169 11.56 -13.08 4.83
C TYR A 169 10.94 -14.24 5.58
N TYR A 170 11.54 -15.42 5.42
CA TYR A 170 11.16 -16.62 6.16
C TYR A 170 12.12 -16.90 7.30
N ASN A 171 11.62 -16.93 8.53
CA ASN A 171 12.34 -17.55 9.63
C ASN A 171 12.10 -19.08 9.57
N ASP A 172 12.96 -19.76 8.83
CA ASP A 172 12.91 -21.21 8.56
C ASP A 172 13.82 -22.02 9.49
N ALA A 173 14.29 -21.41 10.59
CA ALA A 173 15.19 -22.01 11.56
C ALA A 173 14.70 -21.76 13.01
N GLY A 174 15.39 -22.35 13.99
CA GLY A 174 15.17 -22.08 15.41
C GLY A 174 14.05 -22.90 16.07
N VAL A 175 13.67 -22.46 17.29
CA VAL A 175 12.79 -23.23 18.20
C VAL A 175 11.39 -23.47 17.61
N GLN A 176 10.83 -22.49 16.92
CA GLN A 176 9.48 -22.61 16.34
C GLN A 176 9.42 -23.70 15.27
N ILE A 177 10.46 -23.82 14.47
CA ILE A 177 10.57 -24.87 13.43
C ILE A 177 10.78 -26.25 14.05
N ALA A 178 11.56 -26.35 15.13
CA ALA A 178 11.70 -27.60 15.90
C ALA A 178 10.35 -28.01 16.51
N THR A 179 9.59 -27.05 17.06
CA THR A 179 8.23 -27.28 17.57
C THR A 179 7.27 -27.76 16.48
N LEU A 180 7.35 -27.18 15.27
CA LEU A 180 6.56 -27.66 14.12
C LEU A 180 6.88 -29.11 13.81
N ALA A 181 8.17 -29.45 13.70
CA ALA A 181 8.59 -30.81 13.39
C ALA A 181 8.11 -31.83 14.44
N SER A 182 8.24 -31.52 15.74
CA SER A 182 7.75 -32.38 16.81
C SER A 182 6.23 -32.52 16.84
N SER A 183 5.49 -31.45 16.46
CA SER A 183 4.03 -31.50 16.34
C SER A 183 3.57 -32.44 15.22
N VAL A 184 4.22 -32.35 14.04
CA VAL A 184 3.94 -33.22 12.90
C VAL A 184 4.34 -34.66 13.21
N GLN A 185 5.48 -34.88 13.89
CA GLN A 185 5.92 -36.21 14.32
C GLN A 185 4.87 -36.84 15.26
N ALA A 186 4.46 -36.12 16.30
CA ALA A 186 3.46 -36.64 17.25
C ALA A 186 2.15 -36.99 16.51
N ARG A 187 1.74 -36.18 15.56
CA ARG A 187 0.53 -36.46 14.74
C ARG A 187 0.71 -37.67 13.84
N ALA A 188 1.88 -37.84 13.22
CA ALA A 188 2.21 -38.99 12.39
C ALA A 188 2.27 -40.31 13.19
N LEU A 189 2.64 -40.23 14.48
CA LEU A 189 2.57 -41.34 15.45
C LEU A 189 1.13 -41.63 15.92
N GLY A 190 0.11 -40.88 15.52
CA GLY A 190 -1.30 -41.07 15.86
C GLY A 190 -1.78 -40.28 17.08
N HIS A 191 -0.92 -39.50 17.73
CA HIS A 191 -1.31 -38.68 18.90
C HIS A 191 -2.14 -37.46 18.45
N LYS A 192 -2.99 -36.97 19.36
CA LYS A 192 -3.89 -35.82 19.16
C LYS A 192 -3.72 -34.80 20.28
N PRO A 193 -4.06 -33.53 20.06
CA PRO A 193 -4.16 -32.56 21.14
C PRO A 193 -4.99 -33.08 22.31
N GLY A 194 -4.45 -33.02 23.54
CA GLY A 194 -5.06 -33.55 24.75
C GLY A 194 -4.58 -34.95 25.16
N ASP A 195 -3.92 -35.73 24.31
CA ASP A 195 -3.32 -36.98 24.67
C ASP A 195 -2.09 -36.76 25.57
N ALA A 196 -1.81 -37.71 26.51
CA ALA A 196 -0.66 -37.61 27.41
C ALA A 196 0.71 -37.56 26.70
N ALA A 197 0.79 -38.12 25.50
CA ALA A 197 1.99 -38.11 24.66
C ALA A 197 2.06 -36.91 23.69
N TRP A 198 1.05 -36.02 23.70
CA TRP A 198 1.07 -34.79 22.91
C TRP A 198 1.99 -33.75 23.53
N PRO A 199 3.01 -33.21 22.80
CA PRO A 199 3.91 -32.24 23.38
C PRO A 199 3.18 -30.96 23.82
N GLU A 200 3.48 -30.46 25.02
CA GLU A 200 2.82 -29.29 25.61
C GLU A 200 2.94 -28.01 24.72
N SER A 201 4.09 -27.86 24.06
CA SER A 201 4.37 -26.73 23.15
C SER A 201 3.89 -26.93 21.73
N ALA A 202 3.29 -28.10 21.40
CA ALA A 202 2.92 -28.43 20.03
C ALA A 202 1.84 -27.53 19.45
N TYR A 203 1.85 -27.35 18.14
CA TYR A 203 0.79 -26.66 17.39
C TYR A 203 -0.43 -27.55 17.25
N ASN A 204 -1.61 -27.03 17.62
CA ASN A 204 -2.86 -27.80 17.73
C ASN A 204 -3.78 -27.70 16.52
N GLY A 205 -3.41 -26.93 15.48
CA GLY A 205 -4.26 -26.72 14.29
C GLY A 205 -4.42 -27.98 13.42
N ASP A 206 -5.56 -28.11 12.76
CA ASP A 206 -5.87 -29.26 11.90
C ASP A 206 -4.88 -29.44 10.75
N TYR A 207 -4.26 -28.35 10.27
CA TYR A 207 -3.22 -28.39 9.24
C TYR A 207 -2.02 -29.29 9.64
N ILE A 208 -1.75 -29.51 10.94
CA ILE A 208 -0.73 -30.46 11.39
C ILE A 208 -1.11 -31.89 11.03
N ALA A 209 -2.42 -32.23 11.04
CA ALA A 209 -2.89 -33.54 10.61
C ALA A 209 -2.72 -33.74 9.11
N ASP A 210 -3.01 -32.71 8.33
CA ASP A 210 -2.86 -32.74 6.86
C ASP A 210 -1.39 -32.93 6.46
N ILE A 211 -0.47 -32.17 7.11
CA ILE A 211 0.98 -32.33 6.89
C ILE A 211 1.44 -33.74 7.25
N ALA A 212 0.99 -34.28 8.40
CA ALA A 212 1.36 -35.62 8.84
C ALA A 212 0.84 -36.71 7.88
N ALA A 213 -0.40 -36.57 7.41
CA ALA A 213 -0.98 -37.51 6.42
C ALA A 213 -0.21 -37.49 5.10
N ASP A 214 0.11 -36.31 4.58
CA ASP A 214 0.87 -36.15 3.34
C ASP A 214 2.32 -36.64 3.49
N PHE A 215 2.93 -36.43 4.67
CA PHE A 215 4.25 -36.98 5.00
C PHE A 215 4.28 -38.49 4.98
N LEU A 216 3.31 -39.15 5.65
CA LEU A 216 3.17 -40.60 5.67
C LEU A 216 2.87 -41.18 4.27
N ALA A 217 2.13 -40.44 3.44
CA ALA A 217 1.84 -40.78 2.04
C ALA A 217 3.05 -40.56 1.10
N LYS A 218 4.20 -40.13 1.61
CA LYS A 218 5.44 -39.87 0.87
C LYS A 218 5.25 -38.89 -0.30
N LYS A 219 4.39 -37.87 -0.08
CA LYS A 219 4.15 -36.86 -1.12
C LYS A 219 5.38 -35.98 -1.35
N THR A 220 5.42 -35.36 -2.53
CA THR A 220 6.39 -34.32 -2.87
C THR A 220 5.70 -32.95 -2.83
N VAL A 221 6.32 -31.98 -2.19
CA VAL A 221 5.85 -30.58 -2.12
C VAL A 221 6.93 -29.63 -2.62
N SER A 222 6.52 -28.53 -3.23
CA SER A 222 7.42 -27.46 -3.69
C SER A 222 6.88 -26.12 -3.21
N ALA A 223 7.72 -25.35 -2.53
CA ALA A 223 7.43 -23.95 -2.21
C ALA A 223 7.90 -23.03 -3.35
N ALA A 224 7.40 -21.80 -3.39
CA ALA A 224 7.91 -20.79 -4.31
C ALA A 224 9.43 -20.61 -4.13
N ASN A 225 10.16 -20.56 -5.22
CA ASN A 225 11.64 -20.43 -5.26
C ASN A 225 12.40 -21.46 -4.41
N GLY A 226 11.83 -22.68 -4.22
CA GLY A 226 12.43 -23.78 -3.46
C GLY A 226 12.53 -25.08 -4.26
N GLU A 227 13.51 -25.89 -3.89
CA GLU A 227 13.63 -27.24 -4.44
C GLU A 227 12.49 -28.14 -3.94
N PRO A 228 12.00 -29.06 -4.76
CA PRO A 228 11.01 -30.04 -4.33
C PRO A 228 11.51 -30.90 -3.15
N VAL A 229 10.66 -31.09 -2.16
CA VAL A 229 10.94 -31.95 -1.00
C VAL A 229 9.99 -33.12 -0.99
N THR A 230 10.56 -34.33 -1.07
CA THR A 230 9.79 -35.59 -0.96
C THR A 230 9.88 -36.11 0.47
N ALA A 231 8.74 -36.39 1.08
CA ALA A 231 8.67 -36.96 2.42
C ALA A 231 9.26 -38.38 2.46
N SER A 232 10.08 -38.70 3.48
CA SER A 232 10.61 -40.06 3.69
C SER A 232 9.51 -41.04 4.13
N GLY A 233 8.48 -40.53 4.82
CA GLY A 233 7.44 -41.32 5.48
C GLY A 233 7.93 -42.05 6.74
N ASP A 234 9.18 -41.85 7.16
CA ASP A 234 9.72 -42.38 8.41
C ASP A 234 9.50 -41.40 9.56
N VAL A 235 8.64 -41.76 10.50
CA VAL A 235 8.31 -40.96 11.69
C VAL A 235 9.49 -40.72 12.62
N ASN A 236 10.58 -41.47 12.51
CA ASN A 236 11.80 -41.31 13.30
C ASN A 236 12.78 -40.32 12.61
N ASP A 237 12.62 -40.02 11.35
CA ASP A 237 13.43 -39.05 10.60
C ASP A 237 12.92 -37.63 10.81
N ILE A 238 13.24 -37.04 11.96
CA ILE A 238 12.78 -35.70 12.36
C ILE A 238 13.28 -34.62 11.39
N GLU A 239 14.43 -34.82 10.76
CA GLU A 239 14.96 -33.86 9.79
C GLU A 239 14.15 -33.86 8.47
N SER A 240 13.76 -35.04 7.98
CA SER A 240 12.84 -35.18 6.85
C SER A 240 11.48 -34.55 7.17
N ILE A 241 10.93 -34.80 8.38
CA ILE A 241 9.68 -34.18 8.84
C ILE A 241 9.82 -32.66 8.84
N ARG A 242 10.90 -32.11 9.43
CA ARG A 242 11.16 -30.67 9.49
C ARG A 242 11.18 -30.03 8.12
N ARG A 243 11.97 -30.58 7.18
CA ARG A 243 12.10 -30.07 5.81
C ARG A 243 10.78 -30.12 5.06
N PHE A 244 10.06 -31.23 5.18
CA PHE A 244 8.76 -31.40 4.52
C PHE A 244 7.72 -30.42 5.06
N ALA A 245 7.57 -30.29 6.39
CA ALA A 245 6.59 -29.43 7.04
C ALA A 245 6.82 -27.94 6.72
N VAL A 246 8.07 -27.48 6.74
CA VAL A 246 8.43 -26.11 6.35
C VAL A 246 8.08 -25.84 4.89
N THR A 247 8.45 -26.75 3.98
CA THR A 247 8.18 -26.58 2.56
C THR A 247 6.66 -26.63 2.27
N TYR A 248 5.94 -27.51 2.97
CA TYR A 248 4.48 -27.60 2.88
C TYR A 248 3.83 -26.26 3.26
N LEU A 249 4.16 -25.72 4.43
CA LEU A 249 3.54 -24.48 4.91
C LEU A 249 3.96 -23.26 4.08
N ARG A 250 5.18 -23.19 3.59
CA ARG A 250 5.59 -22.14 2.64
C ARG A 250 4.75 -22.19 1.38
N ARG A 251 4.48 -23.38 0.83
CA ARG A 251 3.60 -23.55 -0.33
C ARG A 251 2.18 -23.08 -0.02
N GLU A 252 1.60 -23.48 1.12
CA GLU A 252 0.23 -23.09 1.48
C GLU A 252 0.10 -21.57 1.68
N GLN A 253 1.09 -20.95 2.35
CA GLN A 253 1.13 -19.50 2.52
C GLN A 253 1.23 -18.76 1.19
N ASP A 254 2.03 -19.26 0.25
CA ASP A 254 2.17 -18.66 -1.08
C ASP A 254 0.88 -18.81 -1.91
N LEU A 255 0.20 -19.95 -1.83
CA LEU A 255 -1.10 -20.15 -2.48
C LEU A 255 -2.18 -19.21 -1.93
N ASP A 256 -2.18 -18.96 -0.62
CA ASP A 256 -3.10 -17.99 0.01
C ASP A 256 -2.79 -16.56 -0.42
N LEU A 257 -1.52 -16.20 -0.53
CA LEU A 257 -1.10 -14.88 -1.03
C LEU A 257 -1.44 -14.69 -2.51
N GLN A 258 -1.26 -15.71 -3.34
CA GLN A 258 -1.66 -15.67 -4.76
C GLN A 258 -3.18 -15.51 -4.90
N ALA A 259 -3.97 -16.24 -4.10
CA ALA A 259 -5.43 -16.09 -4.06
C ALA A 259 -5.84 -14.69 -3.59
N PHE A 260 -5.04 -14.07 -2.71
CA PHE A 260 -5.21 -12.69 -2.26
C PHE A 260 -4.70 -11.66 -3.28
N GLY A 261 -4.06 -12.08 -4.36
CA GLY A 261 -3.50 -11.22 -5.40
C GLY A 261 -2.18 -10.57 -5.02
N VAL A 262 -1.44 -11.16 -4.07
CA VAL A 262 -0.12 -10.69 -3.62
C VAL A 262 0.96 -11.63 -4.15
N ARG A 263 2.05 -11.06 -4.66
CA ARG A 263 3.22 -11.80 -5.17
C ARG A 263 4.51 -11.18 -4.67
N PHE A 264 5.55 -12.00 -4.60
CA PHE A 264 6.89 -11.58 -4.20
C PHE A 264 7.90 -11.88 -5.30
N ASP A 265 8.89 -11.00 -5.41
CA ASP A 265 10.01 -11.14 -6.35
C ASP A 265 11.14 -11.97 -5.72
N ASN A 266 11.24 -11.92 -4.39
CA ASN A 266 12.26 -12.65 -3.64
C ASN A 266 11.72 -13.22 -2.32
N TYR A 267 12.10 -14.45 -2.04
CA TYR A 267 11.88 -15.13 -0.76
C TYR A 267 13.23 -15.37 -0.08
N TYR A 268 13.51 -14.59 0.97
CA TYR A 268 14.76 -14.67 1.71
C TYR A 268 14.63 -15.63 2.90
N LEU A 269 15.55 -16.59 3.03
CA LEU A 269 15.55 -17.57 4.11
C LEU A 269 16.54 -17.17 5.18
N GLU A 270 16.11 -17.14 6.45
CA GLU A 270 17.00 -16.86 7.59
C GLU A 270 18.15 -17.85 7.67
N SER A 271 17.89 -19.13 7.40
CA SER A 271 18.92 -20.18 7.39
C SER A 271 20.11 -19.85 6.47
N SER A 272 19.87 -19.11 5.36
CA SER A 272 20.95 -18.69 4.46
C SER A 272 21.90 -17.65 5.08
N LEU A 273 21.43 -16.86 6.05
CA LEU A 273 22.31 -15.92 6.77
C LEU A 273 23.41 -16.65 7.55
N TYR A 274 23.08 -17.83 8.05
CA TYR A 274 24.03 -18.68 8.78
C TYR A 274 24.92 -19.47 7.82
N SER A 275 24.34 -20.16 6.84
CA SER A 275 25.10 -20.98 5.88
C SER A 275 26.09 -20.16 5.06
N ASP A 276 25.76 -18.91 4.73
CA ASP A 276 26.60 -17.99 3.96
C ASP A 276 27.56 -17.17 4.84
N GLY A 277 27.57 -17.42 6.16
CA GLY A 277 28.43 -16.70 7.11
C GLY A 277 28.09 -15.22 7.30
N LYS A 278 26.88 -14.79 6.93
CA LYS A 278 26.46 -13.37 7.03
C LYS A 278 26.29 -12.93 8.48
N VAL A 279 25.80 -13.82 9.35
CA VAL A 279 25.69 -13.55 10.79
C VAL A 279 27.07 -13.36 11.40
N ASP A 280 28.02 -14.24 11.12
CA ASP A 280 29.39 -14.14 11.63
C ASP A 280 30.10 -12.89 11.08
N ALA A 281 29.88 -12.55 9.81
CA ALA A 281 30.43 -11.34 9.20
C ALA A 281 29.88 -10.05 9.86
N ALA A 282 28.59 -10.01 10.19
CA ALA A 282 27.98 -8.89 10.89
C ALA A 282 28.57 -8.72 12.30
N VAL A 283 28.75 -9.82 13.04
CA VAL A 283 29.39 -9.82 14.37
C VAL A 283 30.83 -9.36 14.26
N ALA A 284 31.59 -9.87 13.29
CA ALA A 284 32.97 -9.45 13.04
C ALA A 284 33.08 -7.96 12.74
N ALA A 285 32.16 -7.39 11.95
CA ALA A 285 32.13 -5.96 11.66
C ALA A 285 31.90 -5.12 12.94
N LEU A 286 30.96 -5.54 13.82
CA LEU A 286 30.67 -4.87 15.08
C LEU A 286 31.87 -4.92 16.05
N ILE A 287 32.60 -6.05 16.10
CA ILE A 287 33.84 -6.20 16.89
C ILE A 287 34.94 -5.28 16.30
N ALA A 288 35.16 -5.31 15.00
CA ALA A 288 36.15 -4.48 14.32
C ALA A 288 35.90 -2.98 14.50
N ALA A 289 34.61 -2.57 14.56
CA ALA A 289 34.20 -1.20 14.87
C ALA A 289 34.41 -0.80 16.34
N ASN A 290 34.88 -1.73 17.21
CA ASN A 290 35.06 -1.53 18.64
C ASN A 290 33.78 -1.12 19.38
N LYS A 291 32.63 -1.70 18.94
CA LYS A 291 31.29 -1.40 19.48
C LYS A 291 30.75 -2.52 20.37
N THR A 292 31.62 -3.48 20.71
CA THR A 292 31.25 -4.63 21.54
C THR A 292 32.09 -4.70 22.81
N TYR A 293 31.63 -5.46 23.79
CA TYR A 293 32.36 -5.82 24.97
C TYR A 293 31.92 -7.19 25.49
N GLU A 294 32.77 -7.84 26.27
CA GLU A 294 32.44 -9.10 26.93
C GLU A 294 32.03 -8.88 28.39
N GLN A 295 30.95 -9.53 28.80
CA GLN A 295 30.48 -9.54 30.18
C GLN A 295 29.83 -10.89 30.50
N GLU A 296 30.24 -11.53 31.61
CA GLU A 296 29.70 -12.83 32.08
C GLU A 296 29.72 -13.93 31.00
N GLY A 297 30.76 -13.93 30.17
CA GLY A 297 30.92 -14.90 29.08
C GLY A 297 30.04 -14.67 27.87
N ALA A 298 29.28 -13.58 27.83
CA ALA A 298 28.45 -13.18 26.71
C ALA A 298 29.07 -11.97 25.98
N LEU A 299 28.88 -11.90 24.67
CA LEU A 299 29.26 -10.74 23.84
C LEU A 299 28.11 -9.76 23.75
N TRP A 300 28.35 -8.48 24.09
CA TRP A 300 27.38 -7.40 24.14
C TRP A 300 27.67 -6.33 23.09
N LEU A 301 26.62 -5.70 22.56
CA LEU A 301 26.68 -4.51 21.72
C LEU A 301 26.41 -3.27 22.59
N ARG A 302 27.23 -2.21 22.42
CA ARG A 302 27.02 -0.87 22.99
C ARG A 302 25.89 -0.12 22.24
N SER A 303 24.69 -0.70 22.25
CA SER A 303 23.55 -0.14 21.47
C SER A 303 23.03 1.17 22.04
N THR A 304 23.29 1.46 23.32
CA THR A 304 22.97 2.73 23.96
C THR A 304 23.68 3.93 23.32
N GLU A 305 24.88 3.73 22.74
CA GLU A 305 25.59 4.78 22.00
C GLU A 305 24.81 5.25 20.75
N TYR A 306 23.82 4.48 20.30
CA TYR A 306 23.01 4.72 19.10
C TYR A 306 21.53 4.90 19.40
N GLY A 307 21.17 5.22 20.66
CA GLY A 307 19.82 5.57 21.07
C GLY A 307 18.91 4.40 21.44
N ASP A 308 19.46 3.19 21.65
CA ASP A 308 18.72 2.08 22.27
C ASP A 308 18.58 2.34 23.80
N ASP A 309 17.59 1.73 24.44
CA ASP A 309 17.31 1.88 25.87
C ASP A 309 18.33 1.18 26.77
N LYS A 310 18.99 0.14 26.26
CA LYS A 310 20.04 -0.62 26.96
C LYS A 310 20.95 -1.34 25.96
N ASP A 311 22.15 -1.71 26.40
CA ASP A 311 23.04 -2.56 25.63
C ASP A 311 22.46 -3.96 25.41
N ARG A 312 22.79 -4.59 24.29
CA ARG A 312 22.17 -5.85 23.87
C ARG A 312 23.16 -6.99 23.79
N VAL A 313 22.75 -8.13 24.34
CA VAL A 313 23.49 -9.39 24.15
C VAL A 313 23.40 -9.80 22.69
N MET A 314 24.52 -9.97 22.05
CA MET A 314 24.66 -10.48 20.68
C MET A 314 24.82 -11.99 20.67
N LYS A 315 25.76 -12.51 21.49
CA LYS A 315 26.09 -13.92 21.65
C LYS A 315 26.05 -14.28 23.11
N LYS A 316 25.28 -15.29 23.44
CA LYS A 316 25.15 -15.78 24.81
C LYS A 316 26.41 -16.58 25.25
N SER A 317 26.53 -16.85 26.54
CA SER A 317 27.62 -17.68 27.12
C SER A 317 27.64 -19.13 26.60
N ASP A 318 26.51 -19.64 26.12
CA ASP A 318 26.39 -20.94 25.46
C ASP A 318 26.84 -20.93 23.99
N GLY A 319 27.27 -19.80 23.47
CA GLY A 319 27.71 -19.60 22.09
C GLY A 319 26.60 -19.33 21.07
N THR A 320 25.33 -19.32 21.49
CA THR A 320 24.21 -19.05 20.59
C THR A 320 24.00 -17.56 20.37
N TYR A 321 23.61 -17.15 19.15
CA TYR A 321 23.23 -15.79 18.84
C TYR A 321 21.82 -15.45 19.33
N THR A 322 21.60 -14.20 19.69
CA THR A 322 20.27 -13.67 19.97
C THR A 322 19.57 -13.25 18.68
N TYR A 323 18.23 -13.18 18.69
CA TYR A 323 17.42 -12.91 17.50
C TYR A 323 17.75 -11.60 16.76
N PHE A 324 18.26 -10.59 17.45
CA PHE A 324 18.53 -9.31 16.79
C PHE A 324 19.78 -9.34 15.87
N VAL A 325 20.71 -10.29 16.08
CA VAL A 325 21.92 -10.39 15.25
C VAL A 325 21.61 -10.83 13.82
N PRO A 326 20.81 -11.88 13.58
CA PRO A 326 20.32 -12.19 12.23
C PRO A 326 19.56 -11.02 11.59
N ASP A 327 18.74 -10.27 12.35
CA ASP A 327 18.04 -9.09 11.83
C ASP A 327 19.03 -8.02 11.34
N VAL A 328 20.08 -7.73 12.10
CA VAL A 328 21.15 -6.81 11.68
C VAL A 328 21.86 -7.33 10.44
N ALA A 329 22.26 -8.61 10.43
CA ALA A 329 22.93 -9.23 9.30
C ALA A 329 22.07 -9.16 8.03
N TYR A 330 20.79 -9.46 8.15
CA TYR A 330 19.84 -9.40 7.04
C TYR A 330 19.72 -7.98 6.45
N HIS A 331 19.59 -6.95 7.29
CA HIS A 331 19.51 -5.58 6.79
C HIS A 331 20.84 -5.09 6.20
N ILE A 332 22.00 -5.56 6.70
CA ILE A 332 23.29 -5.33 6.04
C ILE A 332 23.29 -5.95 4.62
N THR A 333 22.73 -7.15 4.45
CA THR A 333 22.64 -7.76 3.11
C THR A 333 21.76 -6.97 2.14
N LYS A 334 20.66 -6.37 2.60
CA LYS A 334 19.82 -5.48 1.78
C LYS A 334 20.63 -4.29 1.27
N TRP A 335 21.38 -3.64 2.16
CA TRP A 335 22.26 -2.53 1.84
C TRP A 335 23.35 -2.92 0.81
N GLN A 336 24.02 -4.06 1.04
CA GLN A 336 25.05 -4.59 0.16
C GLN A 336 24.52 -4.98 -1.24
N ARG A 337 23.26 -5.38 -1.33
CA ARG A 337 22.54 -5.65 -2.58
C ARG A 337 22.17 -4.36 -3.34
N GLY A 338 22.52 -3.17 -2.79
CA GLY A 338 22.27 -1.87 -3.40
C GLY A 338 20.90 -1.24 -3.10
N TYR A 339 20.16 -1.79 -2.15
CA TYR A 339 18.90 -1.20 -1.69
C TYR A 339 19.17 -0.22 -0.54
N HIS A 340 19.31 1.05 -0.88
CA HIS A 340 19.51 2.13 0.11
C HIS A 340 18.20 2.72 0.62
N GLN A 341 17.09 2.38 -0.02
CA GLN A 341 15.73 2.65 0.44
C GLN A 341 15.04 1.31 0.71
N VAL A 342 14.79 1.04 1.97
CA VAL A 342 14.13 -0.19 2.44
C VAL A 342 12.96 0.19 3.33
N ILE A 343 11.81 -0.43 3.08
CA ILE A 343 10.57 -0.24 3.83
C ILE A 343 10.14 -1.59 4.37
N ASN A 344 10.04 -1.71 5.70
CA ASN A 344 9.52 -2.90 6.36
C ASN A 344 8.09 -2.63 6.84
N VAL A 345 7.12 -3.41 6.36
CA VAL A 345 5.72 -3.35 6.80
C VAL A 345 5.49 -4.41 7.86
N GLN A 346 5.29 -3.99 9.11
CA GLN A 346 5.23 -4.89 10.27
C GLN A 346 4.09 -4.56 11.21
N GLY A 347 3.70 -5.50 12.06
CA GLY A 347 2.79 -5.25 13.17
C GLY A 347 3.42 -4.32 14.22
N SER A 348 2.60 -3.52 14.88
CA SER A 348 3.05 -2.57 15.92
C SER A 348 3.66 -3.23 17.16
N ASP A 349 3.45 -4.53 17.35
CA ASP A 349 4.12 -5.36 18.38
C ASP A 349 5.65 -5.44 18.15
N HIS A 350 6.14 -5.24 16.93
CA HIS A 350 7.56 -5.15 16.60
C HIS A 350 8.22 -3.80 16.88
N HIS A 351 7.47 -2.78 17.36
CA HIS A 351 8.01 -1.44 17.61
C HIS A 351 9.29 -1.47 18.48
N GLY A 352 9.32 -2.31 19.52
CA GLY A 352 10.48 -2.43 20.43
C GLY A 352 11.77 -2.99 19.80
N THR A 353 11.71 -3.53 18.57
CA THR A 353 12.89 -4.07 17.88
C THR A 353 13.60 -3.02 17.02
N ILE A 354 12.91 -1.96 16.61
CA ILE A 354 13.40 -0.96 15.66
C ILE A 354 14.68 -0.27 16.15
N ALA A 355 14.66 0.23 17.40
CA ALA A 355 15.79 0.96 17.96
C ALA A 355 17.05 0.09 18.01
N ARG A 356 16.94 -1.16 18.49
CA ARG A 356 18.09 -2.08 18.59
C ARG A 356 18.64 -2.50 17.23
N VAL A 357 17.78 -2.75 16.24
CA VAL A 357 18.23 -3.10 14.87
C VAL A 357 18.98 -1.92 14.26
N ARG A 358 18.42 -0.71 14.33
CA ARG A 358 19.08 0.51 13.86
C ARG A 358 20.39 0.78 14.58
N ALA A 359 20.45 0.57 15.89
CA ALA A 359 21.69 0.68 16.66
C ALA A 359 22.75 -0.30 16.14
N GLY A 360 22.41 -1.56 15.91
CA GLY A 360 23.30 -2.56 15.33
C GLY A 360 23.81 -2.17 13.95
N LEU A 361 22.94 -1.67 13.09
CA LEU A 361 23.29 -1.23 11.73
C LEU A 361 24.25 -0.01 11.74
N GLN A 362 24.01 0.97 12.62
CA GLN A 362 24.89 2.13 12.79
C GLN A 362 26.25 1.73 13.37
N ALA A 363 26.24 0.83 14.36
CA ALA A 363 27.44 0.34 15.03
C ALA A 363 28.35 -0.49 14.12
N ALA A 364 27.79 -1.18 13.11
CA ALA A 364 28.55 -2.02 12.18
C ALA A 364 29.56 -1.24 11.32
N GLY A 365 29.43 0.08 11.20
CA GLY A 365 30.40 0.91 10.50
C GLY A 365 30.49 0.68 8.97
N VAL A 366 29.47 0.09 8.37
CA VAL A 366 29.42 -0.28 6.94
C VAL A 366 28.78 0.79 6.05
N GLY A 367 28.69 2.04 6.54
CA GLY A 367 28.19 3.18 5.75
C GLY A 367 26.67 3.26 5.64
N ILE A 368 25.92 2.52 6.44
CA ILE A 368 24.45 2.57 6.48
C ILE A 368 23.99 3.90 7.10
N ALA A 369 23.11 4.62 6.40
CA ALA A 369 22.59 5.90 6.84
C ALA A 369 21.72 5.78 8.10
N ALA A 370 21.74 6.82 8.94
CA ALA A 370 20.84 6.90 10.10
C ALA A 370 19.38 6.85 9.64
N GLY A 371 18.53 6.11 10.39
CA GLY A 371 17.12 5.93 10.05
C GLY A 371 16.80 4.76 9.11
N PHE A 372 17.81 4.10 8.53
CA PHE A 372 17.62 2.87 7.75
C PHE A 372 17.40 1.65 8.67
N PRO A 373 16.47 0.76 8.31
CA PRO A 373 15.40 0.89 7.31
C PRO A 373 14.24 1.77 7.82
N SER A 374 13.34 2.15 6.89
CA SER A 374 12.05 2.74 7.22
C SER A 374 11.04 1.66 7.62
N TYR A 375 10.07 2.02 8.46
CA TYR A 375 9.04 1.09 8.94
C TYR A 375 7.65 1.69 8.73
N VAL A 376 6.73 0.86 8.25
CA VAL A 376 5.29 1.10 8.27
C VAL A 376 4.70 0.13 9.29
N LEU A 377 4.31 0.66 10.46
CA LEU A 377 3.73 -0.13 11.53
C LEU A 377 2.22 -0.10 11.45
N HIS A 378 1.60 -1.29 11.43
CA HIS A 378 0.15 -1.38 11.43
C HIS A 378 -0.40 -1.92 12.76
N LYS A 379 -1.58 -1.42 13.12
CA LYS A 379 -2.33 -1.90 14.28
C LYS A 379 -3.02 -3.23 13.98
N MET A 380 -3.42 -3.92 15.05
CA MET A 380 -4.19 -5.17 14.99
C MET A 380 -5.52 -4.97 14.25
N VAL A 381 -6.04 -6.06 13.70
CA VAL A 381 -7.35 -6.13 13.07
C VAL A 381 -8.25 -7.02 13.92
N THR A 382 -9.38 -6.49 14.36
CA THR A 382 -10.47 -7.26 14.95
C THR A 382 -11.42 -7.71 13.85
N VAL A 383 -11.86 -8.96 13.86
CA VAL A 383 -12.83 -9.49 12.90
C VAL A 383 -14.17 -9.66 13.57
N MET A 384 -15.21 -9.07 12.96
CA MET A 384 -16.61 -9.22 13.37
C MET A 384 -17.37 -10.04 12.33
N LYS A 385 -18.26 -10.94 12.78
CA LYS A 385 -19.16 -11.73 11.92
C LYS A 385 -20.46 -12.01 12.67
N ASN A 386 -21.60 -11.78 12.02
CA ASN A 386 -22.92 -11.87 12.64
C ASN A 386 -23.07 -11.00 13.91
N GLY A 387 -22.42 -9.83 13.92
CA GLY A 387 -22.44 -8.90 15.05
C GLY A 387 -21.57 -9.31 16.25
N GLU A 388 -20.80 -10.40 16.16
CA GLU A 388 -19.94 -10.89 17.23
C GLU A 388 -18.45 -10.90 16.81
N GLU A 389 -17.56 -10.68 17.79
CA GLU A 389 -16.12 -10.78 17.56
C GLU A 389 -15.70 -12.24 17.37
N VAL A 390 -15.05 -12.53 16.25
CA VAL A 390 -14.44 -13.83 16.01
C VAL A 390 -13.11 -13.91 16.75
N LYS A 391 -13.08 -14.66 17.85
CA LYS A 391 -11.90 -14.79 18.71
C LYS A 391 -10.74 -15.47 17.97
N ILE A 392 -9.57 -14.83 18.02
CA ILE A 392 -8.32 -15.31 17.41
C ILE A 392 -7.44 -15.90 18.51
N SER A 393 -7.20 -17.21 18.51
CA SER A 393 -6.29 -17.85 19.45
C SER A 393 -5.42 -18.91 18.76
N LYS A 394 -4.14 -18.59 18.55
CA LYS A 394 -3.15 -19.55 18.00
C LYS A 394 -3.00 -20.80 18.88
N ARG A 395 -3.09 -20.66 20.23
CA ARG A 395 -2.93 -21.76 21.18
C ARG A 395 -4.13 -22.71 21.20
N ALA A 396 -5.33 -22.18 20.94
CA ALA A 396 -6.55 -23.00 20.90
C ALA A 396 -6.76 -23.72 19.55
N GLY A 397 -5.90 -23.47 18.54
CA GLY A 397 -6.02 -24.08 17.21
C GLY A 397 -7.10 -23.44 16.33
N SER A 398 -7.79 -22.40 16.82
CA SER A 398 -8.83 -21.68 16.08
C SER A 398 -8.45 -20.22 15.91
N TYR A 399 -8.05 -19.82 14.73
CA TYR A 399 -7.88 -18.42 14.35
C TYR A 399 -8.39 -18.23 12.92
N VAL A 400 -8.92 -17.03 12.64
CA VAL A 400 -9.38 -16.69 11.30
C VAL A 400 -8.18 -16.60 10.36
N THR A 401 -8.14 -17.50 9.39
CA THR A 401 -7.13 -17.44 8.34
C THR A 401 -7.46 -16.34 7.34
N LEU A 402 -6.47 -15.92 6.55
CA LEU A 402 -6.69 -15.05 5.40
C LEU A 402 -7.66 -15.69 4.39
N ARG A 403 -7.55 -16.99 4.19
CA ARG A 403 -8.42 -17.77 3.32
C ARG A 403 -9.87 -17.73 3.80
N ASP A 404 -10.11 -18.00 5.10
CA ASP A 404 -11.46 -17.91 5.67
C ASP A 404 -12.09 -16.54 5.46
N LEU A 405 -11.31 -15.48 5.66
CA LEU A 405 -11.79 -14.11 5.51
C LEU A 405 -12.22 -13.81 4.07
N ILE A 406 -11.43 -14.27 3.09
CA ILE A 406 -11.75 -14.13 1.66
C ILE A 406 -13.02 -14.94 1.33
N GLU A 407 -13.11 -16.19 1.78
CA GLU A 407 -14.24 -17.07 1.51
C GLU A 407 -15.53 -16.55 2.15
N TRP A 408 -15.48 -16.08 3.40
CA TRP A 408 -16.66 -15.48 4.06
C TRP A 408 -17.12 -14.22 3.34
N SER A 409 -16.18 -13.37 2.92
CA SER A 409 -16.50 -12.14 2.19
C SER A 409 -16.94 -12.37 0.74
N ALA A 410 -16.71 -13.56 0.18
CA ALA A 410 -17.24 -13.94 -1.13
C ALA A 410 -18.73 -14.34 -1.06
N GLY A 411 -19.22 -14.79 0.11
CA GLY A 411 -20.61 -15.22 0.32
C GLY A 411 -20.97 -16.42 -0.59
N ASP A 412 -22.17 -16.37 -1.17
CA ASP A 412 -22.69 -17.41 -2.08
C ASP A 412 -22.17 -17.22 -3.52
N ALA A 413 -20.86 -16.96 -3.68
CA ALA A 413 -20.24 -16.78 -4.98
C ALA A 413 -20.41 -18.04 -5.86
N PRO A 414 -20.58 -17.88 -7.20
CA PRO A 414 -20.76 -18.99 -8.12
C PRO A 414 -19.56 -19.94 -8.11
N VAL A 415 -19.86 -21.20 -8.35
CA VAL A 415 -18.88 -22.29 -8.43
C VAL A 415 -18.76 -22.67 -9.90
N ASP A 416 -17.53 -22.80 -10.40
CA ASP A 416 -17.26 -23.19 -11.78
C ASP A 416 -17.54 -24.69 -12.03
N ALA A 417 -17.36 -25.12 -13.27
CA ALA A 417 -17.57 -26.51 -13.68
C ALA A 417 -16.60 -27.51 -13.01
N GLN A 418 -15.50 -27.02 -12.45
CA GLN A 418 -14.49 -27.76 -11.70
C GLN A 418 -14.74 -27.78 -10.19
N GLY A 419 -15.83 -27.15 -9.73
CA GLY A 419 -16.18 -27.04 -8.31
C GLY A 419 -15.41 -25.94 -7.57
N GLN A 420 -14.73 -25.02 -8.26
CA GLN A 420 -14.01 -23.93 -7.66
C GLN A 420 -14.91 -22.69 -7.53
N ARG A 421 -14.93 -22.10 -6.32
CA ARG A 421 -15.68 -20.88 -6.04
C ARG A 421 -14.92 -19.67 -6.57
N ASP A 422 -15.65 -18.74 -7.21
CA ASP A 422 -15.08 -17.43 -7.57
C ASP A 422 -14.89 -16.58 -6.30
N LEU A 423 -13.66 -16.41 -5.88
CA LEU A 423 -13.29 -15.64 -4.69
C LEU A 423 -12.97 -14.17 -4.99
N THR A 424 -13.14 -13.71 -6.21
CA THR A 424 -12.78 -12.34 -6.64
C THR A 424 -13.46 -11.29 -5.80
N ARG A 425 -14.78 -11.41 -5.57
CA ARG A 425 -15.53 -10.48 -4.73
C ARG A 425 -15.02 -10.44 -3.29
N GLY A 426 -14.75 -11.60 -2.70
CA GLY A 426 -14.24 -11.71 -1.34
C GLY A 426 -12.84 -11.12 -1.21
N ARG A 427 -11.95 -11.46 -2.16
CA ARG A 427 -10.62 -10.88 -2.26
C ARG A 427 -10.67 -9.35 -2.33
N ASP A 428 -11.48 -8.81 -3.23
CA ASP A 428 -11.60 -7.37 -3.45
C ASP A 428 -12.11 -6.64 -2.18
N ALA A 429 -13.11 -7.22 -1.52
CA ALA A 429 -13.63 -6.69 -0.28
C ALA A 429 -12.55 -6.69 0.81
N VAL A 430 -11.87 -7.82 1.04
CA VAL A 430 -10.81 -7.91 2.05
C VAL A 430 -9.68 -6.94 1.76
N ARG A 431 -9.19 -6.85 0.52
CA ARG A 431 -8.14 -5.90 0.13
C ARG A 431 -8.54 -4.46 0.40
N PHE A 432 -9.70 -4.05 -0.13
CA PHE A 432 -10.17 -2.67 0.01
C PHE A 432 -10.34 -2.26 1.48
N PHE A 433 -10.96 -3.10 2.29
CA PHE A 433 -11.20 -2.82 3.70
C PHE A 433 -9.88 -2.71 4.48
N LEU A 434 -8.93 -3.64 4.29
CA LEU A 434 -7.65 -3.65 5.00
C LEU A 434 -6.76 -2.44 4.65
N ILE A 435 -6.95 -1.84 3.47
CA ILE A 435 -6.24 -0.63 3.00
C ILE A 435 -6.98 0.65 3.41
N SER A 436 -8.31 0.62 3.57
CA SER A 436 -9.17 1.80 3.73
C SER A 436 -8.95 2.62 5.01
N ARG A 437 -7.97 2.25 5.83
CA ARG A 437 -7.59 2.97 7.05
C ARG A 437 -6.08 3.16 7.07
N LYS A 438 -5.64 4.25 7.71
CA LYS A 438 -4.23 4.48 7.96
C LYS A 438 -3.63 3.29 8.73
N ALA A 439 -2.39 2.89 8.42
CA ALA A 439 -1.77 1.70 8.98
C ALA A 439 -1.77 1.70 10.52
N ASP A 440 -1.43 2.85 11.13
CA ASP A 440 -1.34 3.05 12.58
C ASP A 440 -2.70 3.18 13.31
N THR A 441 -3.82 3.01 12.60
CA THR A 441 -5.16 3.07 13.15
C THR A 441 -5.69 1.65 13.41
N GLU A 442 -6.29 1.43 14.59
CA GLU A 442 -7.04 0.21 14.89
C GLU A 442 -8.18 0.03 13.89
N PHE A 443 -8.42 -1.21 13.52
CA PHE A 443 -9.38 -1.51 12.48
C PHE A 443 -10.23 -2.72 12.84
N VAL A 444 -11.54 -2.56 12.65
CA VAL A 444 -12.51 -3.65 12.74
C VAL A 444 -12.91 -4.05 11.33
N PHE A 445 -12.64 -5.29 10.95
CA PHE A 445 -13.13 -5.89 9.72
C PHE A 445 -14.48 -6.54 10.00
N ASP A 446 -15.53 -5.99 9.42
CA ASP A 446 -16.89 -6.49 9.53
C ASP A 446 -17.24 -7.29 8.27
N VAL A 447 -17.39 -8.62 8.43
CA VAL A 447 -17.73 -9.54 7.33
C VAL A 447 -19.12 -9.24 6.78
N ASP A 448 -20.08 -8.88 7.63
CA ASP A 448 -21.46 -8.61 7.21
C ASP A 448 -21.50 -7.34 6.35
N LEU A 449 -20.73 -6.30 6.73
CA LEU A 449 -20.58 -5.10 5.93
C LEU A 449 -19.86 -5.39 4.59
N ALA A 450 -18.86 -6.25 4.60
CA ALA A 450 -18.13 -6.64 3.37
C ALA A 450 -19.02 -7.41 2.37
N LEU A 451 -20.05 -8.10 2.86
CA LEU A 451 -21.06 -8.80 2.05
C LEU A 451 -22.18 -7.87 1.54
N ALA A 452 -22.41 -6.73 2.19
CA ALA A 452 -23.52 -5.84 1.88
C ALA A 452 -23.43 -5.30 0.45
N GLN A 453 -24.57 -5.32 -0.26
CA GLN A 453 -24.73 -4.71 -1.59
C GLN A 453 -25.46 -3.37 -1.45
N SER A 454 -24.83 -2.46 -0.70
CA SER A 454 -25.40 -1.14 -0.40
C SER A 454 -24.30 -0.08 -0.38
N ASP A 455 -24.68 1.19 -0.36
CA ASP A 455 -23.78 2.34 -0.30
C ASP A 455 -22.95 2.38 1.00
N GLU A 456 -23.33 1.62 2.01
CA GLU A 456 -22.57 1.48 3.27
C GLU A 456 -21.28 0.68 3.06
N ASN A 457 -21.28 -0.27 2.11
CA ASN A 457 -20.09 -1.03 1.74
C ASN A 457 -19.20 -0.20 0.78
N PRO A 458 -18.03 0.28 1.23
CA PRO A 458 -17.25 1.22 0.45
C PRO A 458 -16.67 0.63 -0.84
N VAL A 459 -16.34 -0.67 -0.89
CA VAL A 459 -15.85 -1.29 -2.12
C VAL A 459 -16.99 -1.48 -3.11
N TYR A 460 -18.16 -1.93 -2.64
CA TYR A 460 -19.35 -2.04 -3.48
C TYR A 460 -19.72 -0.69 -4.10
N TYR A 461 -19.70 0.39 -3.32
CA TYR A 461 -20.03 1.74 -3.77
C TYR A 461 -19.14 2.20 -4.93
N VAL A 462 -17.83 1.95 -4.85
CA VAL A 462 -16.88 2.31 -5.91
C VAL A 462 -17.03 1.41 -7.13
N GLN A 463 -17.14 0.09 -6.93
CA GLN A 463 -17.32 -0.85 -8.04
C GLN A 463 -18.65 -0.63 -8.77
N TYR A 464 -19.71 -0.32 -8.02
CA TYR A 464 -21.01 0.04 -8.61
C TYR A 464 -20.94 1.30 -9.47
N ALA A 465 -20.15 2.31 -9.07
CA ALA A 465 -19.92 3.50 -9.89
C ALA A 465 -19.29 3.12 -11.25
N HIS A 466 -18.29 2.23 -11.26
CA HIS A 466 -17.68 1.71 -12.49
C HIS A 466 -18.69 0.93 -13.34
N ALA A 467 -19.41 -0.03 -12.77
CA ALA A 467 -20.39 -0.86 -13.47
C ALA A 467 -21.55 -0.01 -14.05
N ARG A 468 -21.97 1.04 -13.34
CA ARG A 468 -22.99 1.99 -13.82
C ARG A 468 -22.54 2.70 -15.09
N ILE A 469 -21.30 3.16 -15.14
CA ILE A 469 -20.75 3.77 -16.38
C ILE A 469 -20.75 2.75 -17.52
N CYS A 470 -20.29 1.53 -17.26
CA CYS A 470 -20.30 0.45 -18.26
C CYS A 470 -21.72 0.20 -18.81
N SER A 471 -22.73 0.22 -17.95
CA SER A 471 -24.13 0.03 -18.34
C SER A 471 -24.63 1.18 -19.24
N VAL A 472 -24.28 2.44 -18.94
CA VAL A 472 -24.65 3.60 -19.78
C VAL A 472 -23.99 3.52 -21.16
N LEU A 473 -22.70 3.16 -21.21
CA LEU A 473 -21.98 3.00 -22.47
C LEU A 473 -22.55 1.85 -23.31
N ALA A 474 -22.91 0.75 -22.67
CA ALA A 474 -23.57 -0.37 -23.34
C ALA A 474 -24.95 0.00 -23.88
N GLN A 475 -25.73 0.82 -23.14
CA GLN A 475 -27.03 1.33 -23.60
C GLN A 475 -26.88 2.28 -24.80
N TRP A 476 -25.83 3.08 -24.84
CA TRP A 476 -25.51 3.92 -25.99
C TRP A 476 -25.16 3.10 -27.21
N GLY A 477 -24.43 1.99 -27.09
CA GLY A 477 -24.15 1.01 -28.12
C GLY A 477 -23.20 1.47 -29.24
N GLY A 478 -22.59 2.64 -29.13
CA GLY A 478 -21.63 3.16 -30.09
C GLY A 478 -20.19 2.70 -29.82
N ASP A 479 -19.27 3.08 -30.72
CA ASP A 479 -17.84 2.80 -30.55
C ASP A 479 -17.20 3.78 -29.56
N GLU A 480 -16.78 3.25 -28.40
CA GLU A 480 -16.12 4.02 -27.34
C GLU A 480 -14.84 4.75 -27.81
N SER A 481 -14.15 4.22 -28.84
CA SER A 481 -12.94 4.86 -29.38
C SER A 481 -13.21 6.24 -29.98
N THR A 482 -14.42 6.47 -30.48
CA THR A 482 -14.85 7.75 -31.06
C THR A 482 -14.96 8.84 -30.00
N LEU A 483 -15.33 8.47 -28.76
CA LEU A 483 -15.50 9.40 -27.64
C LEU A 483 -14.20 10.09 -27.22
N LYS A 484 -13.05 9.53 -27.58
CA LYS A 484 -11.72 10.10 -27.22
C LYS A 484 -11.41 11.38 -28.01
N LYS A 485 -12.03 11.58 -29.17
CA LYS A 485 -11.70 12.64 -30.16
C LYS A 485 -12.75 13.73 -30.28
N ILE A 486 -13.84 13.64 -29.52
CA ILE A 486 -14.97 14.60 -29.65
C ILE A 486 -14.66 15.93 -28.99
N ASP A 487 -15.40 16.96 -29.38
CA ASP A 487 -15.42 18.27 -28.73
C ASP A 487 -16.12 18.18 -27.37
N ARG A 488 -15.51 18.77 -26.34
CA ARG A 488 -16.00 18.80 -24.95
C ARG A 488 -16.55 20.17 -24.55
N ALA A 489 -16.54 21.13 -25.47
CA ALA A 489 -17.11 22.47 -25.23
C ALA A 489 -18.56 22.45 -24.69
N PRO A 490 -19.44 21.46 -25.04
CA PRO A 490 -20.77 21.36 -24.46
C PRO A 490 -20.82 21.04 -22.95
N LEU A 491 -19.73 20.59 -22.32
CA LEU A 491 -19.67 20.27 -20.86
C LEU A 491 -19.59 21.58 -20.05
N ILE A 492 -20.72 22.23 -19.83
CA ILE A 492 -20.80 23.53 -19.14
C ILE A 492 -21.55 23.47 -17.81
N ALA A 493 -22.22 22.37 -17.51
CA ALA A 493 -22.99 22.24 -16.27
C ALA A 493 -22.08 22.22 -15.02
N PRO A 494 -22.52 22.80 -13.89
CA PRO A 494 -21.72 22.87 -12.67
C PRO A 494 -21.26 21.48 -12.18
N ARG A 495 -22.09 20.44 -12.31
CA ARG A 495 -21.74 19.06 -11.91
C ARG A 495 -20.71 18.43 -12.84
N GLU A 496 -20.73 18.76 -14.13
CA GLU A 496 -19.69 18.35 -15.08
C GLU A 496 -18.34 18.97 -14.70
N ALA A 497 -18.33 20.27 -14.38
CA ALA A 497 -17.13 20.98 -13.93
C ALA A 497 -16.56 20.40 -12.61
N SER A 498 -17.44 20.05 -11.65
CA SER A 498 -17.05 19.43 -10.38
C SER A 498 -16.41 18.06 -10.60
N LEU A 499 -17.00 17.22 -11.44
CA LEU A 499 -16.46 15.89 -11.77
C LEU A 499 -15.09 16.01 -12.47
N MET A 500 -14.94 16.91 -13.45
CA MET A 500 -13.65 17.17 -14.12
C MET A 500 -12.59 17.67 -13.14
N ALA A 501 -12.96 18.56 -12.20
CA ALA A 501 -12.06 19.02 -11.14
C ALA A 501 -11.63 17.87 -10.23
N LYS A 502 -12.54 16.95 -9.85
CA LYS A 502 -12.20 15.76 -9.05
C LYS A 502 -11.25 14.84 -9.80
N LEU A 503 -11.46 14.60 -11.09
CA LEU A 503 -10.56 13.80 -11.92
C LEU A 503 -9.14 14.39 -11.98
N SER A 504 -9.00 15.72 -11.96
CA SER A 504 -7.70 16.40 -12.01
C SER A 504 -6.85 16.25 -10.73
N GLU A 505 -7.45 15.83 -9.61
CA GLU A 505 -6.76 15.61 -8.33
C GLU A 505 -5.97 14.29 -8.30
N TYR A 506 -6.31 13.33 -9.17
CA TYR A 506 -5.76 11.97 -9.13
C TYR A 506 -4.22 11.91 -9.16
N PRO A 507 -3.50 12.64 -10.04
CA PRO A 507 -2.04 12.59 -10.07
C PRO A 507 -1.37 13.10 -8.78
N GLU A 508 -1.91 14.17 -8.19
CA GLU A 508 -1.37 14.73 -6.94
C GLU A 508 -1.67 13.82 -5.74
N MET A 509 -2.86 13.23 -5.72
CA MET A 509 -3.24 12.23 -4.71
C MET A 509 -2.30 11.03 -4.76
N LEU A 510 -1.98 10.50 -5.95
CA LEU A 510 -1.05 9.37 -6.10
C LEU A 510 0.34 9.70 -5.58
N LYS A 511 0.87 10.88 -5.96
CA LYS A 511 2.18 11.34 -5.47
C LYS A 511 2.18 11.42 -3.95
N LYS A 512 1.17 12.08 -3.36
CA LYS A 512 1.05 12.21 -1.91
C LYS A 512 0.93 10.86 -1.21
N ALA A 513 0.13 9.95 -1.76
CA ALA A 513 -0.04 8.60 -1.22
C ALA A 513 1.27 7.80 -1.23
N ALA A 514 2.10 7.96 -2.27
CA ALA A 514 3.42 7.35 -2.35
C ALA A 514 4.41 7.98 -1.37
N ASP A 515 4.50 9.32 -1.32
CA ASP A 515 5.40 10.05 -0.42
C ASP A 515 5.12 9.73 1.06
N GLU A 516 3.85 9.54 1.42
CA GLU A 516 3.40 9.23 2.79
C GLU A 516 3.27 7.72 3.06
N LEU A 517 3.57 6.86 2.08
CA LEU A 517 3.34 5.40 2.14
C LEU A 517 1.91 5.07 2.62
N GLY A 518 0.94 5.84 2.11
CA GLY A 518 -0.44 5.90 2.60
C GLY A 518 -1.48 5.43 1.59
N PRO A 519 -1.60 4.12 1.26
CA PRO A 519 -2.53 3.63 0.24
C PRO A 519 -4.02 3.89 0.58
N HIS A 520 -4.37 4.15 1.83
CA HIS A 520 -5.72 4.56 2.23
C HIS A 520 -6.21 5.82 1.52
N GLN A 521 -5.29 6.70 1.08
CA GLN A 521 -5.64 7.92 0.34
C GLN A 521 -6.27 7.59 -1.03
N VAL A 522 -5.84 6.49 -1.66
CA VAL A 522 -6.45 5.99 -2.91
C VAL A 522 -7.89 5.54 -2.65
N ALA A 523 -8.12 4.76 -1.60
CA ALA A 523 -9.47 4.31 -1.23
C ALA A 523 -10.42 5.49 -0.92
N PHE A 524 -9.93 6.52 -0.22
CA PHE A 524 -10.71 7.73 0.06
C PHE A 524 -11.02 8.51 -1.22
N TYR A 525 -10.02 8.70 -2.07
CA TYR A 525 -10.21 9.39 -3.34
C TYR A 525 -11.24 8.68 -4.23
N LEU A 526 -11.18 7.35 -4.34
CA LEU A 526 -12.13 6.57 -5.12
C LEU A 526 -13.57 6.68 -4.60
N ARG A 527 -13.76 6.68 -3.29
CA ARG A 527 -15.08 6.90 -2.69
C ARG A 527 -15.63 8.29 -2.99
N ASP A 528 -14.79 9.31 -2.88
CA ASP A 528 -15.16 10.69 -3.20
C ASP A 528 -15.49 10.83 -4.69
N LEU A 529 -14.68 10.24 -5.58
CA LEU A 529 -14.93 10.26 -7.02
C LEU A 529 -16.24 9.54 -7.38
N ALA A 530 -16.52 8.40 -6.75
CA ALA A 530 -17.80 7.71 -6.91
C ALA A 530 -18.97 8.58 -6.46
N GLY A 531 -18.83 9.31 -5.33
CA GLY A 531 -19.82 10.26 -4.84
C GLY A 531 -20.09 11.42 -5.81
N GLU A 532 -19.03 12.01 -6.38
CA GLU A 532 -19.17 13.05 -7.41
C GLU A 532 -19.86 12.51 -8.68
N LEU A 533 -19.51 11.29 -9.10
CA LEU A 533 -20.17 10.64 -10.23
C LEU A 533 -21.67 10.40 -9.97
N HIS A 534 -22.03 9.89 -8.80
CA HIS A 534 -23.44 9.64 -8.46
C HIS A 534 -24.22 10.96 -8.38
N SER A 535 -23.61 12.02 -7.83
CA SER A 535 -24.20 13.35 -7.80
C SER A 535 -24.41 13.93 -9.20
N TYR A 536 -23.44 13.76 -10.08
CA TYR A 536 -23.53 14.14 -11.49
C TYR A 536 -24.63 13.36 -12.20
N TYR A 537 -24.67 12.05 -12.08
CA TYR A 537 -25.63 11.17 -12.74
C TYR A 537 -27.08 11.45 -12.32
N ASN A 538 -27.29 11.84 -11.06
CA ASN A 538 -28.61 12.18 -10.55
C ASN A 538 -29.10 13.56 -11.02
N ALA A 539 -28.17 14.48 -11.31
CA ALA A 539 -28.50 15.84 -11.74
C ALA A 539 -28.63 15.98 -13.27
N GLU A 540 -27.83 15.21 -14.03
CA GLU A 540 -27.69 15.38 -15.46
C GLU A 540 -28.03 14.09 -16.22
N ARG A 541 -28.99 14.19 -17.16
CA ARG A 541 -29.30 13.06 -18.05
C ARG A 541 -28.21 12.93 -19.11
N VAL A 542 -27.55 11.78 -19.19
CA VAL A 542 -26.43 11.54 -20.11
C VAL A 542 -26.91 11.32 -21.55
N LEU A 543 -27.86 10.41 -21.73
CA LEU A 543 -28.43 10.07 -23.04
C LEU A 543 -29.56 11.08 -23.40
N VAL A 544 -29.16 12.24 -23.91
CA VAL A 544 -30.05 13.32 -24.37
C VAL A 544 -30.17 13.31 -25.89
N ASP A 545 -31.14 14.06 -26.44
CA ASP A 545 -31.38 14.16 -27.89
C ASP A 545 -30.31 14.99 -28.61
N ASP A 546 -29.71 15.99 -27.92
CA ASP A 546 -28.56 16.75 -28.45
C ASP A 546 -27.35 15.84 -28.57
N GLU A 547 -26.98 15.47 -29.80
CA GLU A 547 -25.88 14.54 -30.10
C GLU A 547 -24.54 15.07 -29.59
N SER A 548 -24.25 16.35 -29.71
CA SER A 548 -22.99 16.95 -29.28
C SER A 548 -22.84 16.87 -27.78
N LEU A 549 -23.86 17.24 -27.03
CA LEU A 549 -23.88 17.17 -25.57
C LEU A 549 -23.84 15.70 -25.08
N LYS A 550 -24.59 14.81 -25.73
CA LYS A 550 -24.58 13.36 -25.41
C LYS A 550 -23.20 12.78 -25.54
N LEU A 551 -22.51 12.99 -26.65
CA LEU A 551 -21.17 12.48 -26.89
C LEU A 551 -20.15 13.09 -25.92
N ALA A 552 -20.26 14.37 -25.60
CA ALA A 552 -19.43 15.04 -24.61
C ALA A 552 -19.61 14.42 -23.20
N ARG A 553 -20.84 14.17 -22.77
CA ARG A 553 -21.17 13.51 -21.50
C ARG A 553 -20.68 12.07 -21.43
N LEU A 554 -20.84 11.31 -22.52
CA LEU A 554 -20.30 9.96 -22.63
C LEU A 554 -18.76 9.94 -22.56
N SER A 555 -18.09 10.92 -23.18
CA SER A 555 -16.64 11.09 -23.07
C SER A 555 -16.18 11.33 -21.63
N LEU A 556 -16.89 12.18 -20.88
CA LEU A 556 -16.61 12.44 -19.46
C LEU A 556 -16.80 11.16 -18.62
N LEU A 557 -17.87 10.41 -18.86
CA LEU A 557 -18.09 9.11 -18.19
C LEU A 557 -16.97 8.11 -18.51
N LEU A 558 -16.55 8.00 -19.77
CA LEU A 558 -15.48 7.10 -20.19
C LEU A 558 -14.15 7.45 -19.49
N ALA A 559 -13.82 8.74 -19.37
CA ALA A 559 -12.64 9.20 -18.63
C ALA A 559 -12.76 8.89 -17.12
N THR A 560 -13.95 9.08 -16.53
CA THR A 560 -14.22 8.76 -15.13
C THR A 560 -14.05 7.25 -14.87
N ARG A 561 -14.57 6.41 -15.77
CA ARG A 561 -14.39 4.94 -15.72
C ARG A 561 -12.90 4.58 -15.71
N GLN A 562 -12.10 5.19 -16.58
CA GLN A 562 -10.66 4.96 -16.64
C GLN A 562 -9.97 5.27 -15.32
N VAL A 563 -10.27 6.40 -14.69
CA VAL A 563 -9.64 6.78 -13.40
C VAL A 563 -10.08 5.87 -12.26
N ILE A 564 -11.36 5.49 -12.19
CA ILE A 564 -11.84 4.53 -11.19
C ILE A 564 -11.13 3.19 -11.36
N GLN A 565 -11.03 2.69 -12.59
CA GLN A 565 -10.33 1.45 -12.90
C GLN A 565 -8.86 1.53 -12.49
N ASN A 566 -8.14 2.58 -12.88
CA ASN A 566 -6.73 2.78 -12.52
C ASN A 566 -6.52 2.76 -11.00
N GLY A 567 -7.37 3.44 -10.24
CA GLY A 567 -7.25 3.48 -8.79
C GLY A 567 -7.58 2.16 -8.11
N LEU A 568 -8.58 1.43 -8.60
CA LEU A 568 -8.92 0.09 -8.08
C LEU A 568 -7.80 -0.92 -8.38
N GLU A 569 -7.31 -0.97 -9.62
CA GLU A 569 -6.22 -1.87 -10.02
C GLU A 569 -4.93 -1.60 -9.24
N LEU A 570 -4.61 -0.34 -8.98
CA LEU A 570 -3.42 0.06 -8.22
C LEU A 570 -3.44 -0.51 -6.79
N ILE A 571 -4.61 -0.63 -6.17
CA ILE A 571 -4.75 -1.25 -4.84
C ILE A 571 -5.11 -2.74 -4.92
N GLY A 572 -5.03 -3.34 -6.11
CA GLY A 572 -5.27 -4.77 -6.35
C GLY A 572 -6.74 -5.20 -6.20
N VAL A 573 -7.67 -4.30 -6.50
CA VAL A 573 -9.13 -4.52 -6.49
C VAL A 573 -9.64 -4.49 -7.92
N SER A 574 -10.54 -5.39 -8.28
CA SER A 574 -11.09 -5.45 -9.63
C SER A 574 -12.11 -4.33 -9.90
N ALA A 575 -12.26 -3.98 -11.18
CA ALA A 575 -13.25 -3.04 -11.68
C ALA A 575 -14.30 -3.77 -12.54
N PRO A 576 -15.34 -4.38 -11.94
CA PRO A 576 -16.30 -5.20 -12.68
C PRO A 576 -17.16 -4.34 -13.60
N ALA A 577 -17.43 -4.84 -14.80
CA ALA A 577 -18.31 -4.17 -15.75
C ALA A 577 -19.81 -4.37 -15.41
N ARG A 578 -20.14 -5.33 -14.57
CA ARG A 578 -21.52 -5.66 -14.10
C ARG A 578 -21.48 -6.07 -12.64
N MET A 579 -22.49 -5.68 -11.90
CA MET A 579 -22.70 -6.04 -10.51
C MET A 579 -24.15 -6.47 -10.27
#